data_681b82df1049df4600627d3c10f62652
#
_entry.id   681b82df1049df4600627d3c10f62652
#
_cell.length_a   1.000
_cell.length_b   1.000
_cell.length_c   1.000
_cell.angle_alpha   90.00
_cell.angle_beta   90.00
_cell.angle_gamma   90.00
#
_symmetry.space_group_name_H-M   'P 1'
#
loop_
_entity.id
_entity.type
_entity.pdbx_description
1 polymer ?
#
loop_
_entity_poly.entity_id
_entity_poly.type
_entity_poly.pdbx_seq_one_letter_code
_entity_poly.pdbx_strand_id
1 'polypeptide(L)'
;MAAYSSGKYAQMISDRSGLAFPYREMVQEWTGMWVHSSEYTPKQPQLMPRPIVGDPQGLAHAKPARKAFATAVVLDNNPFTMTGSGTTVTVKCKNQPFSTNDAIRFTNVGSPVGGVAKSTLELTTTLNGDISDSVTSLVLADSSQFVAPGYICIAKFTNDSSYDAGNDVSETIYYTANNTSTNTLSGITRGTSGPVNGVQPLATTAASHSSGAKVFGSYLITKQTTTETIASPPGTVTVSNSFTFSLKNAASSTETGGGFFAFGGPVNERP
;
A
#
# COMPACT_ATOMS: atom_id res chain seq x y z
N MET A 1 28.97 48.19 -35.72
CA MET A 1 28.71 47.35 -34.54
C MET A 1 27.28 47.63 -34.13
N ALA A 2 26.46 46.61 -34.09
CA ALA A 2 25.08 46.74 -33.59
C ALA A 2 25.17 47.01 -32.07
N ALA A 3 24.67 48.13 -31.64
CA ALA A 3 24.57 48.44 -30.22
C ALA A 3 23.39 47.70 -29.66
N TYR A 4 23.65 46.69 -28.85
CA TYR A 4 22.60 46.03 -28.10
C TYR A 4 22.16 46.93 -26.93
N SER A 5 20.92 47.40 -26.96
CA SER A 5 20.34 48.10 -25.82
C SER A 5 20.01 47.12 -24.71
N SER A 6 20.32 47.43 -23.48
CA SER A 6 20.05 46.61 -22.30
C SER A 6 19.28 47.39 -21.21
N GLY A 7 18.65 46.69 -20.29
CA GLY A 7 17.88 47.27 -19.21
C GLY A 7 16.65 48.06 -19.70
N LYS A 8 16.52 49.31 -19.24
CA LYS A 8 15.34 50.16 -19.56
C LYS A 8 15.22 50.57 -21.03
N TYR A 9 16.29 50.42 -21.79
CA TYR A 9 16.37 50.75 -23.24
C TYR A 9 16.25 49.50 -24.11
N ALA A 10 16.07 48.33 -23.56
CA ALA A 10 15.88 47.12 -24.31
C ALA A 10 14.59 47.22 -25.17
N GLN A 11 14.67 46.74 -26.38
CA GLN A 11 13.50 46.66 -27.28
C GLN A 11 13.13 45.21 -27.56
N MET A 12 11.88 44.98 -27.81
CA MET A 12 11.30 43.71 -28.22
C MET A 12 10.40 43.91 -29.44
N ILE A 13 10.39 42.94 -30.34
CA ILE A 13 9.53 42.97 -31.52
C ILE A 13 8.16 42.41 -31.14
N SER A 14 7.08 43.14 -31.48
CA SER A 14 5.75 42.66 -31.31
C SER A 14 5.44 41.51 -32.29
N ASP A 15 4.94 40.41 -31.76
CA ASP A 15 4.52 39.24 -32.58
C ASP A 15 3.35 39.58 -33.54
N ARG A 16 2.62 40.66 -33.28
CA ARG A 16 1.47 41.07 -34.09
C ARG A 16 1.82 42.00 -35.23
N SER A 17 2.54 43.09 -34.96
CA SER A 17 2.88 44.10 -35.95
C SER A 17 4.28 43.92 -36.53
N GLY A 18 5.16 43.20 -35.90
CA GLY A 18 6.57 43.10 -36.30
C GLY A 18 7.40 44.35 -36.01
N LEU A 19 6.84 45.35 -35.31
CA LEU A 19 7.54 46.58 -34.93
C LEU A 19 8.27 46.40 -33.60
N ALA A 20 9.39 47.13 -33.46
CA ALA A 20 10.16 47.15 -32.26
C ALA A 20 9.60 48.19 -31.26
N PHE A 21 9.27 47.78 -30.06
CA PHE A 21 8.77 48.59 -28.96
C PHE A 21 9.66 48.44 -27.71
N PRO A 22 9.61 49.41 -26.78
CA PRO A 22 10.30 49.28 -25.51
C PRO A 22 9.85 48.01 -24.77
N TYR A 23 10.76 47.20 -24.29
CA TYR A 23 10.44 45.93 -23.60
C TYR A 23 9.47 46.11 -22.42
N ARG A 24 9.52 47.24 -21.73
CA ARG A 24 8.65 47.57 -20.59
C ARG A 24 7.19 47.73 -20.96
N GLU A 25 6.87 48.02 -22.21
CA GLU A 25 5.53 48.26 -22.73
C GLU A 25 4.93 47.02 -23.38
N MET A 26 5.71 45.93 -23.41
CA MET A 26 5.26 44.64 -23.96
C MET A 26 4.45 43.86 -22.94
N VAL A 27 3.35 43.29 -23.39
CA VAL A 27 2.42 42.47 -22.59
C VAL A 27 2.20 41.14 -23.28
N GLN A 28 2.15 40.06 -22.51
CA GLN A 28 1.81 38.75 -23.05
C GLN A 28 0.29 38.61 -23.15
N GLU A 29 -0.22 38.30 -24.33
CA GLU A 29 -1.63 38.00 -24.55
C GLU A 29 -2.00 36.60 -24.06
N TRP A 30 -3.30 36.37 -23.96
CA TRP A 30 -3.88 35.05 -23.62
C TRP A 30 -3.53 33.94 -24.62
N THR A 31 -3.14 34.31 -25.84
CA THR A 31 -2.65 33.39 -26.89
C THR A 31 -1.20 32.96 -26.67
N GLY A 32 -0.47 33.63 -25.77
CA GLY A 32 0.95 33.45 -25.56
C GLY A 32 1.86 34.40 -26.34
N MET A 33 1.30 35.19 -27.28
CA MET A 33 2.05 36.19 -28.07
C MET A 33 2.46 37.39 -27.20
N TRP A 34 3.65 37.94 -27.48
CA TRP A 34 4.10 39.19 -26.89
C TRP A 34 3.78 40.37 -27.81
N VAL A 35 2.95 41.27 -27.33
CA VAL A 35 2.49 42.43 -28.10
C VAL A 35 2.69 43.73 -27.29
N HIS A 36 2.76 44.85 -27.98
CA HIS A 36 2.75 46.14 -27.33
C HIS A 36 1.39 46.41 -26.64
N SER A 37 1.37 47.15 -25.56
CA SER A 37 0.17 47.45 -24.78
C SER A 37 -0.97 48.10 -25.62
N SER A 38 -0.63 48.86 -26.66
CA SER A 38 -1.62 49.43 -27.61
C SER A 38 -2.26 48.39 -28.54
N GLU A 39 -1.61 47.27 -28.73
CA GLU A 39 -2.08 46.17 -29.61
C GLU A 39 -2.75 45.04 -28.80
N TYR A 40 -2.75 45.15 -27.47
CA TYR A 40 -3.26 44.12 -26.58
C TYR A 40 -4.77 43.90 -26.78
N THR A 41 -5.16 42.67 -26.99
CA THR A 41 -6.56 42.25 -27.07
C THR A 41 -6.92 41.32 -25.92
N PRO A 42 -7.86 41.70 -25.05
CA PRO A 42 -8.28 40.82 -23.96
C PRO A 42 -8.97 39.57 -24.48
N LYS A 43 -8.88 38.49 -23.73
CA LYS A 43 -9.57 37.25 -24.05
C LYS A 43 -11.08 37.45 -24.11
N GLN A 44 -11.68 37.01 -25.17
CA GLN A 44 -13.14 37.08 -25.33
C GLN A 44 -13.85 36.28 -24.23
N PRO A 45 -14.87 36.86 -23.54
CA PRO A 45 -15.60 36.17 -22.47
C PRO A 45 -16.23 34.84 -22.89
N GLN A 46 -16.57 34.70 -24.19
CA GLN A 46 -17.12 33.45 -24.74
C GLN A 46 -16.16 32.28 -24.73
N LEU A 47 -14.86 32.56 -24.68
CA LEU A 47 -13.83 31.53 -24.59
C LEU A 47 -13.53 31.08 -23.13
N MET A 48 -14.17 31.72 -22.17
CA MET A 48 -14.13 31.26 -20.78
C MET A 48 -15.21 30.19 -20.60
N PRO A 49 -14.86 29.03 -19.98
CA PRO A 49 -15.87 28.05 -19.65
C PRO A 49 -16.94 28.69 -18.76
N ARG A 50 -18.20 28.53 -19.12
CA ARG A 50 -19.30 29.02 -18.28
C ARG A 50 -19.25 28.32 -16.94
N PRO A 51 -19.41 29.03 -15.81
CA PRO A 51 -19.58 28.38 -14.53
C PRO A 51 -20.82 27.46 -14.61
N ILE A 52 -20.66 26.23 -14.21
CA ILE A 52 -21.76 25.26 -14.16
C ILE A 52 -22.66 25.68 -13.01
N VAL A 53 -23.81 26.30 -13.34
CA VAL A 53 -24.76 26.81 -12.36
C VAL A 53 -25.65 25.70 -11.79
N GLY A 54 -25.59 24.49 -12.37
CA GLY A 54 -26.46 23.37 -12.02
C GLY A 54 -26.02 22.54 -10.82
N ASP A 55 -24.77 22.68 -10.37
CA ASP A 55 -24.26 21.95 -9.20
C ASP A 55 -23.48 22.91 -8.27
N PRO A 56 -24.15 23.47 -7.23
CA PRO A 56 -23.50 24.37 -6.29
C PRO A 56 -22.43 23.65 -5.42
N GLN A 57 -22.35 22.31 -5.47
CA GLN A 57 -21.32 21.53 -4.80
C GLN A 57 -20.18 21.12 -5.75
N GLY A 58 -20.31 21.38 -7.04
CA GLY A 58 -19.28 21.12 -8.03
C GLY A 58 -18.08 22.04 -7.85
N LEU A 59 -16.94 21.50 -7.50
CA LEU A 59 -15.68 22.23 -7.41
C LEU A 59 -15.02 22.27 -8.80
N ALA A 60 -14.72 23.48 -9.31
CA ALA A 60 -14.04 23.66 -10.60
C ALA A 60 -12.67 22.96 -10.69
N HIS A 61 -12.01 22.79 -9.55
CA HIS A 61 -10.69 22.14 -9.44
C HIS A 61 -10.67 21.17 -8.26
N ALA A 62 -11.64 20.26 -8.24
CA ALA A 62 -11.69 19.24 -7.19
C ALA A 62 -10.42 18.38 -7.22
N LYS A 63 -9.69 18.37 -6.13
CA LYS A 63 -8.63 17.40 -5.85
C LYS A 63 -9.10 16.54 -4.68
N PRO A 64 -9.94 15.52 -4.92
CA PRO A 64 -10.39 14.66 -3.85
C PRO A 64 -9.17 13.99 -3.23
N ALA A 65 -9.17 13.90 -1.91
CA ALA A 65 -8.15 13.11 -1.21
C ALA A 65 -8.21 11.69 -1.79
N ARG A 66 -7.08 11.18 -2.24
CA ARG A 66 -6.98 9.76 -2.60
C ARG A 66 -7.27 8.97 -1.34
N LYS A 67 -8.26 8.11 -1.38
CA LYS A 67 -8.43 7.10 -0.36
C LYS A 67 -7.20 6.19 -0.46
N ALA A 68 -6.25 6.39 0.45
CA ALA A 68 -5.11 5.49 0.54
C ALA A 68 -5.65 4.13 0.96
N PHE A 69 -5.49 3.13 0.08
CA PHE A 69 -5.65 1.74 0.49
C PHE A 69 -4.45 1.38 1.37
N ALA A 70 -4.65 0.39 2.23
CA ALA A 70 -3.58 -0.23 2.97
C ALA A 70 -2.50 -0.71 1.99
N THR A 71 -1.35 -0.06 1.98
CA THR A 71 -0.24 -0.42 1.11
C THR A 71 0.81 -1.16 1.92
N ALA A 72 1.44 -2.18 1.31
CA ALA A 72 2.58 -2.85 1.89
C ALA A 72 3.72 -1.85 2.12
N VAL A 73 4.37 -1.99 3.24
CA VAL A 73 5.55 -1.21 3.61
C VAL A 73 6.79 -1.99 3.19
N VAL A 74 7.72 -1.31 2.53
CA VAL A 74 9.04 -1.89 2.23
C VAL A 74 9.79 -2.07 3.55
N LEU A 75 10.23 -3.29 3.81
CA LEU A 75 11.04 -3.59 4.99
C LEU A 75 12.51 -3.21 4.76
N ASP A 76 13.28 -3.13 5.83
CA ASP A 76 14.72 -2.87 5.74
C ASP A 76 15.45 -4.02 5.02
N ASN A 77 16.71 -3.79 4.65
CA ASN A 77 17.56 -4.86 4.11
C ASN A 77 17.77 -5.97 5.13
N ASN A 78 17.53 -7.22 4.73
CA ASN A 78 17.57 -8.38 5.59
C ASN A 78 16.78 -8.18 6.89
N PRO A 79 15.46 -7.95 6.78
CA PRO A 79 14.68 -7.43 7.90
C PRO A 79 14.42 -8.44 9.00
N PHE A 80 14.45 -9.73 8.68
CA PHE A 80 14.10 -10.79 9.65
C PHE A 80 15.31 -11.23 10.44
N THR A 81 15.20 -11.16 11.76
CA THR A 81 16.18 -11.71 12.70
C THR A 81 15.51 -12.81 13.52
N MET A 82 16.08 -13.99 13.47
CA MET A 82 15.63 -15.18 14.20
C MET A 82 16.68 -15.59 15.20
N THR A 83 16.23 -16.14 16.32
CA THR A 83 17.12 -16.74 17.33
C THR A 83 16.96 -18.25 17.27
N GLY A 84 18.04 -18.99 17.18
CA GLY A 84 18.02 -20.46 17.14
C GLY A 84 17.26 -21.05 18.32
N SER A 85 16.47 -22.08 18.08
CA SER A 85 15.52 -22.72 19.00
C SER A 85 14.39 -21.81 19.49
N GLY A 86 14.26 -20.59 18.95
CA GLY A 86 13.18 -19.66 19.26
C GLY A 86 12.10 -19.63 18.16
N THR A 87 10.88 -19.30 18.56
CA THR A 87 9.77 -19.06 17.63
C THR A 87 9.58 -17.58 17.34
N THR A 88 10.19 -16.69 18.09
CA THR A 88 10.05 -15.25 17.94
C THR A 88 10.94 -14.73 16.80
N VAL A 89 10.35 -13.99 15.90
CA VAL A 89 11.03 -13.29 14.81
C VAL A 89 10.95 -11.79 15.06
N THR A 90 12.08 -11.12 15.00
CA THR A 90 12.15 -9.65 15.01
C THR A 90 12.27 -9.14 13.59
N VAL A 91 11.41 -8.20 13.22
CA VAL A 91 11.41 -7.58 11.90
C VAL A 91 11.86 -6.13 12.02
N LYS A 92 12.88 -5.76 11.25
CA LYS A 92 13.35 -4.37 11.13
C LYS A 92 12.56 -3.66 10.06
N CYS A 93 11.94 -2.55 10.42
CA CYS A 93 11.19 -1.71 9.50
C CYS A 93 11.18 -0.29 10.04
N LYS A 94 11.91 0.60 9.38
CA LYS A 94 12.01 2.00 9.81
C LYS A 94 10.67 2.71 9.68
N ASN A 95 10.27 3.44 10.73
CA ASN A 95 9.00 4.17 10.77
C ASN A 95 7.77 3.28 10.47
N GLN A 96 7.78 2.04 10.95
CA GLN A 96 6.70 1.11 10.69
C GLN A 96 5.36 1.61 11.28
N PRO A 97 4.25 1.50 10.52
CA PRO A 97 2.93 1.99 10.94
C PRO A 97 2.14 0.97 11.77
N PHE A 98 2.68 -0.22 12.00
CA PHE A 98 1.96 -1.35 12.58
C PHE A 98 1.93 -1.30 14.11
N SER A 99 0.88 -1.85 14.70
CA SER A 99 0.67 -1.95 16.14
C SER A 99 0.60 -3.41 16.61
N THR A 100 0.70 -3.62 17.91
CA THR A 100 0.48 -4.95 18.50
C THR A 100 -0.93 -5.45 18.15
N ASN A 101 -1.05 -6.72 17.80
CA ASN A 101 -2.23 -7.43 17.30
C ASN A 101 -2.61 -7.11 15.83
N ASP A 102 -1.84 -6.30 15.12
CA ASP A 102 -2.04 -6.17 13.68
C ASP A 102 -1.71 -7.48 12.97
N ALA A 103 -2.52 -7.83 11.97
CA ALA A 103 -2.36 -9.03 11.15
C ALA A 103 -1.57 -8.69 9.88
N ILE A 104 -0.30 -9.08 9.83
CA ILE A 104 0.62 -8.72 8.74
C ILE A 104 0.94 -9.92 7.88
N ARG A 105 0.90 -9.72 6.58
CA ARG A 105 1.39 -10.64 5.57
C ARG A 105 2.72 -10.13 5.02
N PHE A 106 3.65 -11.06 4.82
CA PHE A 106 4.92 -10.76 4.14
C PHE A 106 4.88 -11.26 2.70
N THR A 107 5.49 -10.50 1.81
CA THR A 107 5.62 -10.83 0.39
C THR A 107 7.01 -10.52 -0.12
N ASN A 108 7.42 -11.21 -1.18
CA ASN A 108 8.73 -11.05 -1.80
C ASN A 108 9.90 -11.23 -0.83
N VAL A 109 9.75 -12.14 0.12
CA VAL A 109 10.83 -12.51 1.04
C VAL A 109 11.92 -13.22 0.24
N GLY A 110 13.17 -12.82 0.44
CA GLY A 110 14.33 -13.38 -0.23
C GLY A 110 14.73 -14.77 0.30
N SER A 111 16.01 -14.98 0.50
CA SER A 111 16.56 -16.26 0.95
C SER A 111 15.98 -16.76 2.27
N PRO A 112 15.97 -18.08 2.52
CA PRO A 112 15.64 -18.65 3.83
C PRO A 112 16.48 -18.02 4.94
N VAL A 113 15.91 -17.91 6.13
CA VAL A 113 16.54 -17.29 7.29
C VAL A 113 16.44 -18.23 8.48
N GLY A 114 17.54 -18.54 9.13
CA GLY A 114 17.54 -19.39 10.31
C GLY A 114 16.95 -20.79 10.10
N GLY A 115 17.09 -21.34 8.89
CA GLY A 115 16.47 -22.61 8.51
C GLY A 115 14.96 -22.53 8.23
N VAL A 116 14.37 -21.34 8.30
CA VAL A 116 12.96 -21.10 7.99
C VAL A 116 12.81 -20.80 6.50
N ALA A 117 11.99 -21.59 5.82
CA ALA A 117 11.75 -21.43 4.38
C ALA A 117 10.99 -20.14 4.05
N LYS A 118 11.18 -19.61 2.85
CA LYS A 118 10.41 -18.46 2.31
C LYS A 118 8.90 -18.69 2.45
N SER A 119 8.41 -19.87 2.09
CA SER A 119 6.99 -20.25 2.16
C SER A 119 6.41 -20.17 3.58
N THR A 120 7.23 -20.37 4.61
CA THR A 120 6.80 -20.18 6.00
C THR A 120 6.60 -18.70 6.32
N LEU A 121 7.47 -17.81 5.86
CA LEU A 121 7.33 -16.38 6.11
C LEU A 121 6.19 -15.75 5.28
N GLU A 122 5.99 -16.22 4.06
CA GLU A 122 4.92 -15.71 3.18
C GLU A 122 3.55 -16.37 3.41
N LEU A 123 3.48 -17.47 4.17
CA LEU A 123 2.25 -18.21 4.50
C LEU A 123 1.27 -18.34 3.33
N THR A 124 1.64 -19.11 2.34
CA THR A 124 0.78 -19.36 1.17
C THR A 124 0.40 -20.83 1.08
N THR A 125 -0.88 -21.10 0.84
CA THR A 125 -1.44 -22.45 0.64
C THR A 125 -2.66 -22.36 -0.28
N THR A 126 -3.42 -23.43 -0.39
CA THR A 126 -4.68 -23.47 -1.13
C THR A 126 -5.78 -24.12 -0.31
N LEU A 127 -7.04 -23.83 -0.66
CA LEU A 127 -8.18 -24.56 -0.09
C LEU A 127 -8.19 -26.02 -0.54
N ASN A 128 -8.48 -26.91 0.38
CA ASN A 128 -8.71 -28.33 0.11
C ASN A 128 -10.20 -28.66 0.27
N GLY A 129 -10.95 -28.42 -0.79
CA GLY A 129 -12.40 -28.57 -0.84
C GLY A 129 -13.14 -27.25 -1.04
N ASP A 130 -14.34 -27.35 -1.60
CA ASP A 130 -15.22 -26.21 -1.78
C ASP A 130 -15.78 -25.76 -0.42
N ILE A 131 -15.93 -24.47 -0.22
CA ILE A 131 -16.55 -23.91 0.97
C ILE A 131 -17.73 -23.00 0.60
N SER A 132 -18.83 -23.10 1.35
CA SER A 132 -19.93 -22.14 1.24
C SER A 132 -19.65 -20.89 2.10
N ASP A 133 -20.49 -19.88 1.99
CA ASP A 133 -20.45 -18.64 2.78
C ASP A 133 -20.74 -18.82 4.28
N SER A 134 -21.28 -19.97 4.67
CA SER A 134 -21.78 -20.26 6.02
C SER A 134 -20.98 -21.33 6.78
N VAL A 135 -19.88 -21.85 6.22
CA VAL A 135 -19.06 -22.85 6.92
C VAL A 135 -18.39 -22.28 8.18
N THR A 136 -18.27 -23.12 9.20
CA THR A 136 -17.65 -22.80 10.50
C THR A 136 -16.25 -23.38 10.66
N SER A 137 -15.78 -24.15 9.67
CA SER A 137 -14.42 -24.67 9.58
C SER A 137 -14.03 -24.81 8.12
N LEU A 138 -12.74 -24.79 7.82
CA LEU A 138 -12.21 -24.97 6.47
C LEU A 138 -10.95 -25.81 6.50
N VAL A 139 -10.72 -26.56 5.42
CA VAL A 139 -9.55 -27.41 5.27
C VAL A 139 -8.59 -26.78 4.26
N LEU A 140 -7.33 -26.72 4.63
CA LEU A 140 -6.24 -26.22 3.78
C LEU A 140 -5.46 -27.40 3.18
N ALA A 141 -4.74 -27.19 2.10
CA ALA A 141 -3.81 -28.17 1.58
C ALA A 141 -2.64 -28.40 2.55
N ASP A 142 -2.19 -27.33 3.19
CA ASP A 142 -1.19 -27.37 4.26
C ASP A 142 -1.45 -26.25 5.27
N SER A 143 -1.64 -26.61 6.53
CA SER A 143 -1.80 -25.66 7.63
C SER A 143 -0.66 -25.72 8.65
N SER A 144 0.41 -26.46 8.37
CA SER A 144 1.48 -26.76 9.31
C SER A 144 2.18 -25.52 9.88
N GLN A 145 2.22 -24.43 9.13
CA GLN A 145 2.90 -23.18 9.50
C GLN A 145 1.96 -22.10 10.06
N PHE A 146 0.64 -22.33 10.01
CA PHE A 146 -0.32 -21.33 10.45
C PHE A 146 -0.43 -21.28 11.99
N VAL A 147 -0.21 -20.11 12.56
CA VAL A 147 -0.32 -19.86 14.00
C VAL A 147 -1.75 -19.48 14.33
N ALA A 148 -2.34 -20.09 15.37
CA ALA A 148 -3.66 -19.73 15.84
C ALA A 148 -3.55 -18.97 17.19
N PRO A 149 -4.39 -17.96 17.42
CA PRO A 149 -5.36 -17.37 16.50
C PRO A 149 -4.67 -16.60 15.35
N GLY A 150 -5.39 -16.38 14.24
CA GLY A 150 -4.84 -15.67 13.11
C GLY A 150 -5.88 -15.28 12.07
N TYR A 151 -5.40 -14.61 11.02
CA TYR A 151 -6.21 -14.20 9.89
C TYR A 151 -5.66 -14.81 8.61
N ILE A 152 -6.55 -15.20 7.74
CA ILE A 152 -6.25 -15.60 6.37
C ILE A 152 -7.06 -14.77 5.39
N CYS A 153 -6.54 -14.64 4.18
CA CYS A 153 -7.26 -14.08 3.04
C CYS A 153 -7.36 -15.12 1.94
N ILE A 154 -8.56 -15.35 1.44
CA ILE A 154 -8.81 -16.22 0.29
C ILE A 154 -8.94 -15.34 -0.95
N ALA A 155 -8.07 -15.56 -1.93
CA ALA A 155 -8.17 -14.91 -3.23
C ALA A 155 -9.19 -15.66 -4.11
N LYS A 156 -9.96 -14.92 -4.90
CA LYS A 156 -10.94 -15.50 -5.83
C LYS A 156 -10.30 -16.27 -6.99
N PHE A 157 -8.98 -16.16 -7.18
CA PHE A 157 -8.31 -16.75 -8.33
C PHE A 157 -7.91 -18.21 -8.12
N THR A 158 -8.37 -19.04 -9.02
CA THR A 158 -7.85 -20.40 -9.18
C THR A 158 -6.67 -20.47 -10.17
N ASN A 159 -6.50 -19.49 -11.06
CA ASN A 159 -5.43 -19.46 -12.04
C ASN A 159 -4.96 -18.03 -12.32
N ASP A 160 -3.65 -17.86 -12.39
CA ASP A 160 -2.86 -16.65 -12.50
C ASP A 160 -2.92 -15.91 -13.85
N SER A 161 -3.85 -16.24 -14.74
CA SER A 161 -3.82 -15.74 -16.12
C SER A 161 -4.84 -14.67 -16.47
N SER A 162 -5.71 -14.27 -15.55
CA SER A 162 -6.64 -13.16 -15.78
C SER A 162 -6.89 -12.35 -14.53
N TYR A 163 -6.11 -11.29 -14.41
CA TYR A 163 -6.36 -10.20 -13.46
C TYR A 163 -7.57 -9.41 -13.95
N ASP A 164 -8.73 -9.67 -13.41
CA ASP A 164 -9.91 -8.86 -13.64
C ASP A 164 -10.07 -7.88 -12.46
N ALA A 165 -9.62 -6.66 -12.67
CA ALA A 165 -9.54 -5.59 -11.66
C ALA A 165 -10.90 -5.17 -11.06
N GLY A 166 -12.01 -5.71 -11.52
CA GLY A 166 -13.37 -5.29 -11.15
C GLY A 166 -14.12 -6.23 -10.20
N ASN A 167 -13.77 -7.53 -10.14
CA ASN A 167 -14.58 -8.55 -9.47
C ASN A 167 -13.85 -9.41 -8.42
N ASP A 168 -12.66 -9.01 -8.00
CA ASP A 168 -11.86 -9.80 -7.09
C ASP A 168 -12.22 -9.53 -5.65
N VAL A 169 -13.20 -10.25 -5.18
CA VAL A 169 -13.53 -10.27 -3.76
C VAL A 169 -12.59 -11.25 -3.07
N SER A 170 -11.51 -10.74 -2.52
CA SER A 170 -10.76 -11.46 -1.50
C SER A 170 -11.57 -11.45 -0.21
N GLU A 171 -11.76 -12.59 0.40
CA GLU A 171 -12.39 -12.70 1.71
C GLU A 171 -11.35 -12.83 2.80
N THR A 172 -11.47 -12.04 3.86
CA THR A 172 -10.66 -12.19 5.07
C THR A 172 -11.43 -12.98 6.11
N ILE A 173 -10.79 -14.00 6.68
CA ILE A 173 -11.35 -14.90 7.66
C ILE A 173 -10.47 -14.91 8.90
N TYR A 174 -11.07 -14.70 10.06
CA TYR A 174 -10.42 -14.93 11.35
C TYR A 174 -10.62 -16.38 11.78
N TYR A 175 -9.63 -17.02 12.36
CA TYR A 175 -9.73 -18.36 12.94
C TYR A 175 -9.09 -18.40 14.32
N THR A 176 -9.65 -19.23 15.22
CA THR A 176 -9.18 -19.35 16.60
C THR A 176 -8.36 -20.62 16.86
N ALA A 177 -8.51 -21.64 16.03
CA ALA A 177 -7.78 -22.90 16.21
C ALA A 177 -7.29 -23.48 14.87
N ASN A 178 -6.15 -24.15 14.90
CA ASN A 178 -5.54 -24.87 13.77
C ASN A 178 -5.20 -26.30 14.20
N ASN A 179 -5.86 -27.26 13.59
CA ASN A 179 -5.52 -28.68 13.70
C ASN A 179 -4.60 -29.07 12.55
N THR A 180 -3.30 -29.12 12.81
CA THR A 180 -2.30 -29.43 11.79
C THR A 180 -2.31 -30.90 11.31
N SER A 181 -2.90 -31.81 12.10
CA SER A 181 -3.02 -33.22 11.68
C SER A 181 -4.07 -33.42 10.58
N THR A 182 -5.10 -32.58 10.57
CA THR A 182 -6.17 -32.61 9.56
C THR A 182 -6.15 -31.39 8.65
N ASN A 183 -5.18 -30.52 8.80
CA ASN A 183 -5.09 -29.24 8.09
C ASN A 183 -6.36 -28.37 8.20
N THR A 184 -7.05 -28.45 9.35
CA THR A 184 -8.35 -27.79 9.53
C THR A 184 -8.22 -26.56 10.40
N LEU A 185 -8.68 -25.43 9.91
CA LEU A 185 -8.91 -24.21 10.68
C LEU A 185 -10.35 -24.20 11.19
N SER A 186 -10.54 -23.91 12.48
CA SER A 186 -11.85 -23.90 13.12
C SER A 186 -12.06 -22.67 14.00
N GLY A 187 -13.31 -22.47 14.46
CA GLY A 187 -13.69 -21.25 15.15
C GLY A 187 -13.55 -20.02 14.25
N ILE A 188 -14.01 -20.15 13.01
CA ILE A 188 -13.85 -19.11 12.00
C ILE A 188 -14.93 -18.04 12.09
N THR A 189 -14.50 -16.79 11.84
CA THR A 189 -15.39 -15.64 11.60
C THR A 189 -15.13 -15.16 10.18
N ARG A 190 -16.18 -15.24 9.35
CA ARG A 190 -16.14 -14.95 7.92
C ARG A 190 -16.33 -13.46 7.64
N GLY A 191 -15.78 -13.00 6.53
CA GLY A 191 -16.02 -11.64 6.04
C GLY A 191 -15.45 -10.52 6.92
N THR A 192 -14.37 -10.77 7.66
CA THR A 192 -13.76 -9.78 8.55
C THR A 192 -12.89 -8.77 7.79
N SER A 193 -12.48 -7.72 8.45
CA SER A 193 -11.58 -6.70 7.89
C SER A 193 -10.11 -6.92 8.26
N GLY A 194 -9.73 -7.84 9.06
CA GLY A 194 -8.35 -8.00 9.58
C GLY A 194 -7.84 -6.72 10.28
N PRO A 195 -7.36 -6.79 11.51
CA PRO A 195 -6.92 -5.60 12.22
C PRO A 195 -5.56 -5.13 11.69
N VAL A 196 -5.51 -3.89 11.19
CA VAL A 196 -4.28 -3.14 10.98
C VAL A 196 -4.54 -1.70 11.42
N ASN A 197 -3.87 -1.25 12.46
CA ASN A 197 -4.03 0.09 13.01
C ASN A 197 -3.47 1.13 12.04
N GLY A 198 -4.23 2.21 11.80
CA GLY A 198 -3.80 3.32 10.96
C GLY A 198 -3.98 3.10 9.47
N VAL A 199 -4.29 1.89 9.05
CA VAL A 199 -4.60 1.57 7.66
C VAL A 199 -5.97 0.91 7.66
N GLN A 200 -6.96 1.47 6.95
CA GLN A 200 -8.31 0.91 6.86
C GLN A 200 -8.26 -0.40 6.05
N PRO A 201 -8.25 -1.58 6.67
CA PRO A 201 -8.38 -2.81 5.93
C PRO A 201 -9.77 -2.83 5.28
N LEU A 202 -9.83 -3.32 4.05
CA LEU A 202 -11.10 -3.44 3.35
C LEU A 202 -11.99 -4.45 4.11
N ALA A 203 -13.17 -4.00 4.53
CA ALA A 203 -14.20 -4.92 5.01
C ALA A 203 -14.52 -5.88 3.86
N THR A 204 -14.50 -7.16 4.15
CA THR A 204 -14.84 -8.21 3.19
C THR A 204 -16.21 -8.82 3.53
N THR A 205 -16.79 -9.53 2.58
CA THR A 205 -18.06 -10.23 2.76
C THR A 205 -17.81 -11.73 2.62
N ALA A 206 -18.51 -12.54 3.41
CA ALA A 206 -18.47 -14.00 3.29
C ALA A 206 -18.94 -14.42 1.88
N ALA A 207 -18.18 -15.26 1.22
CA ALA A 207 -18.46 -15.75 -0.12
C ALA A 207 -18.12 -17.24 -0.25
N SER A 208 -18.70 -17.90 -1.25
CA SER A 208 -18.33 -19.27 -1.58
C SER A 208 -17.01 -19.29 -2.33
N HIS A 209 -16.15 -20.25 -2.01
CA HIS A 209 -14.85 -20.43 -2.70
C HIS A 209 -14.68 -21.88 -3.12
N SER A 210 -14.11 -22.07 -4.29
CA SER A 210 -13.82 -23.39 -4.84
C SER A 210 -12.52 -23.95 -4.30
N SER A 211 -12.42 -25.28 -4.32
CA SER A 211 -11.19 -26.00 -4.04
C SER A 211 -10.04 -25.50 -4.92
N GLY A 212 -8.85 -25.41 -4.36
CA GLY A 212 -7.67 -24.87 -5.05
C GLY A 212 -7.54 -23.34 -5.01
N ALA A 213 -8.52 -22.61 -4.46
CA ALA A 213 -8.38 -21.17 -4.26
C ALA A 213 -7.17 -20.86 -3.40
N LYS A 214 -6.36 -19.86 -3.81
CA LYS A 214 -5.17 -19.45 -3.05
C LYS A 214 -5.55 -18.85 -1.71
N VAL A 215 -4.85 -19.26 -0.68
CA VAL A 215 -5.02 -18.78 0.69
C VAL A 215 -3.71 -18.15 1.15
N PHE A 216 -3.80 -16.94 1.65
CA PHE A 216 -2.70 -16.20 2.23
C PHE A 216 -2.92 -16.07 3.73
N GLY A 217 -1.92 -16.43 4.52
CA GLY A 217 -1.94 -16.24 5.96
C GLY A 217 -1.31 -14.93 6.41
N SER A 218 -1.49 -14.64 7.68
CA SER A 218 -0.86 -13.51 8.35
C SER A 218 -0.23 -13.92 9.66
N TYR A 219 0.70 -13.10 10.13
CA TYR A 219 1.24 -13.15 11.47
C TYR A 219 0.67 -12.00 12.30
N LEU A 220 0.29 -12.29 13.53
CA LEU A 220 -0.08 -11.25 14.49
C LEU A 220 1.18 -10.67 15.12
N ILE A 221 1.27 -9.35 15.13
CA ILE A 221 2.35 -8.65 15.83
C ILE A 221 2.19 -8.87 17.33
N THR A 222 3.21 -9.39 17.96
CA THR A 222 3.22 -9.63 19.40
C THR A 222 3.78 -8.45 20.19
N LYS A 223 4.73 -7.71 19.64
CA LYS A 223 5.36 -6.57 20.32
C LYS A 223 6.05 -5.63 19.33
N GLN A 224 6.00 -4.34 19.60
CA GLN A 224 6.91 -3.33 19.03
C GLN A 224 8.13 -3.22 19.94
N THR A 225 9.34 -3.36 19.40
CA THR A 225 10.53 -3.59 20.23
C THR A 225 11.48 -2.41 20.34
N THR A 226 11.57 -1.55 19.35
CA THR A 226 12.42 -0.36 19.38
C THR A 226 11.62 0.88 19.02
N THR A 227 11.69 1.87 19.88
CA THR A 227 11.09 3.19 19.64
C THR A 227 12.21 4.23 19.56
N GLU A 228 12.15 5.07 18.57
CA GLU A 228 13.01 6.24 18.40
C GLU A 228 12.16 7.49 18.55
N THR A 229 12.66 8.46 19.31
CA THR A 229 12.00 9.75 19.46
C THR A 229 12.71 10.75 18.56
N ILE A 230 12.01 11.21 17.54
CA ILE A 230 12.52 12.19 16.58
C ILE A 230 12.00 13.56 16.95
N ALA A 231 12.91 14.51 17.15
CA ALA A 231 12.53 15.93 17.32
C ALA A 231 11.97 16.45 15.98
N SER A 232 10.68 16.76 15.99
CA SER A 232 9.99 17.34 14.82
C SER A 232 9.25 18.58 15.30
N PRO A 233 9.69 19.80 14.98
CA PRO A 233 8.96 21.00 15.35
C PRO A 233 7.50 20.96 14.81
N PRO A 234 6.49 21.25 15.64
CA PRO A 234 6.55 21.85 17.00
C PRO A 234 6.66 20.87 18.17
N GLY A 235 6.99 19.60 17.96
CA GLY A 235 7.03 18.59 19.01
C GLY A 235 8.02 17.46 18.78
N THR A 236 7.79 16.34 19.44
CA THR A 236 8.53 15.09 19.26
C THR A 236 7.60 14.00 18.74
N VAL A 237 8.05 13.21 17.79
CA VAL A 237 7.34 12.04 17.28
C VAL A 237 8.10 10.78 17.70
N THR A 238 7.41 9.86 18.32
CA THR A 238 7.96 8.54 18.64
C THR A 238 7.60 7.57 17.53
N VAL A 239 8.60 6.97 16.92
CA VAL A 239 8.43 5.99 15.84
C VAL A 239 8.99 4.63 16.27
N SER A 240 8.38 3.56 15.84
CA SER A 240 8.89 2.20 16.05
C SER A 240 9.69 1.76 14.82
N ASN A 241 10.88 1.20 15.05
CA ASN A 241 11.80 0.74 14.02
C ASN A 241 11.85 -0.79 13.92
N SER A 242 11.08 -1.49 14.74
CA SER A 242 10.95 -2.95 14.65
C SER A 242 9.71 -3.46 15.37
N PHE A 243 9.30 -4.65 14.99
CA PHE A 243 8.23 -5.39 15.64
C PHE A 243 8.55 -6.88 15.70
N THR A 244 7.80 -7.65 16.48
CA THR A 244 7.98 -9.10 16.61
C THR A 244 6.69 -9.83 16.31
N PHE A 245 6.84 -11.04 15.79
CA PHE A 245 5.76 -12.02 15.64
C PHE A 245 6.28 -13.42 15.98
N SER A 246 5.38 -14.41 16.08
CA SER A 246 5.75 -15.77 16.42
C SER A 246 5.52 -16.72 15.26
N LEU A 247 6.50 -17.60 15.01
CA LEU A 247 6.38 -18.75 14.12
C LEU A 247 5.67 -19.91 14.82
N LYS A 248 5.11 -20.83 14.06
CA LYS A 248 4.60 -22.10 14.57
C LYS A 248 5.73 -23.00 15.07
N ASN A 249 6.80 -23.08 14.29
CA ASN A 249 7.97 -23.93 14.57
C ASN A 249 9.19 -23.06 14.88
N ALA A 250 10.06 -23.54 15.75
CA ALA A 250 11.29 -22.85 16.11
C ALA A 250 12.25 -22.77 14.92
N ALA A 251 12.99 -21.68 14.84
CA ALA A 251 14.11 -21.53 13.91
C ALA A 251 15.25 -22.48 14.29
N SER A 252 15.97 -23.01 13.29
CA SER A 252 17.08 -23.94 13.52
C SER A 252 18.38 -23.23 13.91
N SER A 253 18.57 -21.99 13.48
CA SER A 253 19.78 -21.20 13.72
C SER A 253 19.46 -19.74 14.01
N THR A 254 20.42 -19.04 14.62
CA THR A 254 20.35 -17.58 14.82
C THR A 254 20.90 -16.91 13.57
N GLU A 255 20.03 -16.27 12.81
CA GLU A 255 20.38 -15.62 11.54
C GLU A 255 19.55 -14.37 11.28
N THR A 256 20.07 -13.51 10.42
CA THR A 256 19.38 -12.35 9.88
C THR A 256 19.32 -12.45 8.36
N GLY A 257 18.18 -12.21 7.76
CA GLY A 257 18.00 -12.31 6.31
C GLY A 257 16.65 -11.80 5.83
N GLY A 258 16.23 -12.22 4.63
CA GLY A 258 14.97 -11.83 4.00
C GLY A 258 15.15 -10.99 2.74
N GLY A 259 16.39 -10.58 2.43
CA GLY A 259 16.71 -9.87 1.19
C GLY A 259 16.41 -8.37 1.21
N PHE A 260 16.51 -7.73 0.03
CA PHE A 260 16.44 -6.27 -0.10
C PHE A 260 15.03 -5.72 -0.30
N PHE A 261 14.09 -6.51 -0.78
CA PHE A 261 12.77 -6.04 -1.22
C PHE A 261 11.63 -6.86 -0.61
N ALA A 262 11.76 -7.22 0.66
CA ALA A 262 10.64 -7.80 1.39
C ALA A 262 9.61 -6.71 1.75
N PHE A 263 8.34 -7.05 1.70
CA PHE A 263 7.23 -6.16 2.02
C PHE A 263 6.42 -6.75 3.17
N GLY A 264 5.91 -5.87 4.02
CA GLY A 264 4.94 -6.22 5.05
C GLY A 264 3.69 -5.37 4.89
N GLY A 265 2.52 -5.97 4.87
CA GLY A 265 1.27 -5.27 4.69
C GLY A 265 0.08 -6.05 5.24
N PRO A 266 -1.14 -5.50 5.17
CA PRO A 266 -2.35 -6.19 5.61
C PRO A 266 -2.55 -7.52 4.90
N VAL A 267 -3.16 -8.48 5.59
CA VAL A 267 -3.41 -9.82 5.03
C VAL A 267 -4.27 -9.78 3.76
N ASN A 268 -5.15 -8.81 3.65
CA ASN A 268 -6.08 -8.61 2.53
C ASN A 268 -5.61 -7.57 1.52
N GLU A 269 -4.33 -7.20 1.57
CA GLU A 269 -3.76 -6.34 0.54
C GLU A 269 -3.73 -7.08 -0.80
N ARG A 270 -4.13 -6.39 -1.85
CA ARG A 270 -3.97 -6.91 -3.22
C ARG A 270 -2.49 -6.90 -3.58
N PRO A 271 -1.97 -8.00 -4.11
CA PRO A 271 -0.58 -8.05 -4.56
C PRO A 271 -0.33 -7.10 -5.72
#